data_eef8f7d37434ee7f57b853c727afa414
#
_entry.id   eef8f7d37434ee7f57b853c727afa414
#
_cell.length_a   1.000
_cell.length_b   1.000
_cell.length_c   1.000
_cell.angle_alpha   90.00
_cell.angle_beta   90.00
_cell.angle_gamma   90.00
#
_symmetry.space_group_name_H-M   'P 1'
#
loop_
_entity.id
_entity.type
_entity.pdbx_description
1 polymer ?
#
loop_
_entity_poly.entity_id
_entity_poly.type
_entity_poly.pdbx_seq_one_letter_code
_entity_poly.pdbx_strand_id
1 'polypeptide(L)'
;MTKILFSISAVLSTLIFGQQKISFESSEGYNLGSVVGQKEWAVKTDNVPNSNFKVVTGKASDGNNSVEVTSTNQYTENFTFLFKKIPEYNRLSVSADVKLEKLDSSDYYLLSLYYNNNGNYFWAGGFNFMFSGKLYADSDVNFKDLGSWSPGQWYNLRIEIDHLDDKNVKYYLNNQLVHTSPLGSKVMRANDLNFEFDNDGSGFIVDNIIIRDMDQMAVSDVSRSQISIYPNPASEFLNIRTDDKIKSVRIYSATGNLVKTENGHLSILNIASLPKGNYMVTIETDKGSETKKIIKK
;
A
#
# COMPACT_ATOMS: atom_id res chain seq x y z
N MET A 1 18.08 17.71 43.01
CA MET A 1 18.56 17.10 41.76
C MET A 1 17.46 16.21 41.18
N THR A 2 16.67 16.73 40.29
CA THR A 2 15.51 16.04 39.70
C THR A 2 15.99 15.34 38.43
N LYS A 3 16.01 14.00 38.45
CA LYS A 3 16.36 13.20 37.27
C LYS A 3 15.16 13.18 36.32
N ILE A 4 15.32 13.84 35.17
CA ILE A 4 14.38 13.75 34.05
C ILE A 4 14.68 12.43 33.33
N LEU A 5 13.75 11.48 33.39
CA LEU A 5 13.77 10.27 32.58
C LEU A 5 13.23 10.65 31.19
N PHE A 6 14.12 10.64 30.20
CA PHE A 6 13.69 10.63 28.79
C PHE A 6 13.27 9.20 28.44
N SER A 7 11.97 8.98 28.29
CA SER A 7 11.45 7.77 27.66
C SER A 7 11.62 7.90 26.15
N ILE A 8 12.58 7.20 25.59
CA ILE A 8 12.71 7.01 24.15
C ILE A 8 11.64 5.98 23.76
N SER A 9 10.51 6.44 23.27
CA SER A 9 9.56 5.59 22.57
C SER A 9 10.16 5.22 21.21
N ALA A 10 10.77 4.06 21.11
CA ALA A 10 11.14 3.48 19.83
C ALA A 10 9.84 3.12 19.08
N VAL A 11 9.47 3.94 18.10
CA VAL A 11 8.44 3.61 17.13
C VAL A 11 9.01 2.48 16.26
N LEU A 12 8.64 1.24 16.58
CA LEU A 12 8.87 0.10 15.70
C LEU A 12 7.90 0.25 14.52
N SER A 13 8.33 0.94 13.47
CA SER A 13 7.73 0.75 12.16
C SER A 13 8.00 -0.71 11.76
N THR A 14 6.97 -1.53 11.69
CA THR A 14 7.07 -2.87 11.13
C THR A 14 7.39 -2.73 9.64
N LEU A 15 8.67 -2.67 9.32
CA LEU A 15 9.16 -2.88 7.97
C LEU A 15 8.83 -4.35 7.63
N ILE A 16 7.69 -4.57 6.99
CA ILE A 16 7.49 -5.78 6.19
C ILE A 16 8.50 -5.63 5.06
N PHE A 17 9.49 -6.50 5.01
CA PHE A 17 10.54 -6.48 3.99
C PHE A 17 9.90 -6.29 2.60
N GLY A 18 10.35 -5.27 1.86
CA GLY A 18 9.87 -4.98 0.51
C GLY A 18 8.57 -4.16 0.39
N GLN A 19 8.00 -3.64 1.48
CA GLN A 19 6.82 -2.79 1.43
C GLN A 19 7.01 -1.48 2.22
N GLN A 20 6.66 -0.35 1.60
CA GLN A 20 6.48 0.94 2.26
C GLN A 20 4.99 1.32 2.24
N LYS A 21 4.42 1.66 3.40
CA LYS A 21 3.09 2.25 3.52
C LYS A 21 3.21 3.72 3.91
N ILE A 22 2.35 4.56 3.32
CA ILE A 22 2.23 5.99 3.60
C ILE A 22 0.73 6.28 3.74
N SER A 23 0.28 6.55 4.97
CA SER A 23 -1.10 6.93 5.30
C SER A 23 -1.18 8.28 6.01
N PHE A 24 -0.12 9.09 5.92
CA PHE A 24 -0.01 10.45 6.42
C PHE A 24 -0.30 10.62 7.92
N GLU A 25 -0.21 9.53 8.67
CA GLU A 25 -0.50 9.51 10.08
C GLU A 25 0.60 10.16 10.93
N SER A 26 0.20 10.71 12.08
CA SER A 26 1.16 11.28 13.04
C SER A 26 2.14 10.21 13.56
N SER A 27 1.71 8.96 13.64
CA SER A 27 2.57 7.81 13.99
C SER A 27 3.65 7.53 12.97
N GLU A 28 3.45 7.93 11.71
CA GLU A 28 4.45 7.88 10.64
C GLU A 28 5.35 9.13 10.65
N GLY A 29 5.08 10.11 11.52
CA GLY A 29 5.82 11.36 11.65
C GLY A 29 5.35 12.45 10.69
N TYR A 30 4.11 12.41 10.23
CA TYR A 30 3.48 13.50 9.51
C TYR A 30 2.82 14.50 10.48
N ASN A 31 2.82 15.77 10.10
CA ASN A 31 2.14 16.85 10.80
C ASN A 31 1.02 17.42 9.93
N LEU A 32 -0.05 17.87 10.55
CA LEU A 32 -1.13 18.60 9.86
C LEU A 32 -0.61 19.89 9.22
N GLY A 33 -1.22 20.29 8.11
CA GLY A 33 -0.82 21.44 7.31
C GLY A 33 -0.02 21.04 6.07
N SER A 34 0.81 21.91 5.52
CA SER A 34 1.49 21.62 4.26
C SER A 34 2.25 20.30 4.29
N VAL A 35 1.98 19.42 3.33
CA VAL A 35 2.75 18.17 3.15
C VAL A 35 4.10 18.43 2.49
N VAL A 36 4.25 19.58 1.82
CA VAL A 36 5.47 19.95 1.10
C VAL A 36 6.65 20.03 2.05
N GLY A 37 7.71 19.31 1.75
CA GLY A 37 8.92 19.18 2.59
C GLY A 37 8.82 18.11 3.68
N GLN A 38 7.64 17.54 3.95
CA GLN A 38 7.52 16.41 4.86
C GLN A 38 7.87 15.12 4.12
N LYS A 39 8.76 14.29 4.70
CA LYS A 39 9.13 12.96 4.15
C LYS A 39 9.42 12.98 2.64
N GLU A 40 10.08 14.03 2.17
CA GLU A 40 10.48 14.24 0.77
C GLU A 40 9.33 14.46 -0.22
N TRP A 41 8.12 14.77 0.26
CA TRP A 41 7.08 15.25 -0.63
C TRP A 41 7.42 16.62 -1.16
N ALA A 42 7.26 16.81 -2.46
CA ALA A 42 7.52 18.07 -3.14
C ALA A 42 6.38 18.38 -4.11
N VAL A 43 6.32 19.64 -4.54
CA VAL A 43 5.40 20.10 -5.57
C VAL A 43 6.16 20.78 -6.69
N LYS A 44 5.65 20.63 -7.90
CA LYS A 44 6.01 21.44 -9.04
C LYS A 44 4.74 22.14 -9.52
N THR A 45 4.75 23.45 -9.47
CA THR A 45 3.60 24.29 -9.81
C THR A 45 4.07 25.67 -10.20
N ASP A 46 3.34 26.31 -11.08
CA ASP A 46 3.67 27.66 -11.51
C ASP A 46 3.01 28.73 -10.62
N ASN A 47 1.84 28.45 -10.04
CA ASN A 47 1.09 29.45 -9.26
C ASN A 47 0.24 28.89 -8.10
N VAL A 48 0.33 27.60 -7.76
CA VAL A 48 -0.43 27.02 -6.64
C VAL A 48 0.39 27.08 -5.36
N PRO A 49 -0.06 27.79 -4.32
CA PRO A 49 0.66 27.86 -3.05
C PRO A 49 0.84 26.49 -2.40
N ASN A 50 1.98 26.26 -1.75
CA ASN A 50 2.22 25.02 -0.97
C ASN A 50 1.13 24.75 0.08
N SER A 51 0.44 25.80 0.53
CA SER A 51 -0.71 25.68 1.44
C SER A 51 -1.93 24.98 0.86
N ASN A 52 -1.95 24.74 -0.46
CA ASN A 52 -3.02 23.98 -1.12
C ASN A 52 -2.79 22.46 -1.09
N PHE A 53 -1.64 22.01 -0.62
CA PHE A 53 -1.25 20.61 -0.47
C PHE A 53 -1.11 20.29 1.00
N LYS A 54 -2.17 19.76 1.64
CA LYS A 54 -2.25 19.65 3.10
C LYS A 54 -2.47 18.24 3.59
N VAL A 55 -1.75 17.87 4.65
CA VAL A 55 -2.19 16.78 5.52
C VAL A 55 -3.37 17.29 6.33
N VAL A 56 -4.51 16.63 6.21
CA VAL A 56 -5.78 16.96 6.88
C VAL A 56 -6.29 15.76 7.66
N THR A 57 -7.18 16.01 8.63
CA THR A 57 -7.82 14.95 9.42
C THR A 57 -9.31 14.82 9.06
N GLY A 58 -9.87 13.61 9.27
CA GLY A 58 -11.29 13.35 9.09
C GLY A 58 -11.75 13.14 7.63
N LYS A 59 -10.80 13.06 6.69
CA LYS A 59 -11.06 12.80 5.26
C LYS A 59 -10.24 11.61 4.74
N ALA A 60 -9.92 10.64 5.59
CA ALA A 60 -9.06 9.52 5.26
C ALA A 60 -9.83 8.31 4.70
N SER A 61 -9.19 7.48 3.90
CA SER A 61 -9.63 6.12 3.53
C SER A 61 -9.12 5.08 4.52
N ASP A 62 -7.94 5.35 5.13
CA ASP A 62 -7.31 4.51 6.14
C ASP A 62 -6.78 5.40 7.28
N GLY A 63 -7.09 5.04 8.53
CA GLY A 63 -6.69 5.83 9.70
C GLY A 63 -7.50 7.12 9.85
N ASN A 64 -6.80 8.24 10.13
CA ASN A 64 -7.42 9.53 10.42
C ASN A 64 -7.03 10.64 9.44
N ASN A 65 -5.84 10.54 8.85
CA ASN A 65 -5.23 11.61 8.06
C ASN A 65 -5.14 11.21 6.58
N SER A 66 -5.16 12.21 5.72
CA SER A 66 -4.92 12.07 4.29
C SER A 66 -4.27 13.34 3.75
N VAL A 67 -3.86 13.35 2.49
CA VAL A 67 -3.49 14.61 1.83
C VAL A 67 -4.65 15.10 0.98
N GLU A 68 -5.08 16.32 1.26
CA GLU A 68 -6.01 17.08 0.44
C GLU A 68 -5.24 18.07 -0.43
N VAL A 69 -5.49 18.01 -1.72
CA VAL A 69 -4.99 18.97 -2.73
C VAL A 69 -6.16 19.82 -3.18
N THR A 70 -6.03 21.13 -3.06
CA THR A 70 -7.09 22.07 -3.46
C THR A 70 -6.63 22.94 -4.63
N SER A 71 -7.53 23.20 -5.56
CA SER A 71 -7.28 24.09 -6.68
C SER A 71 -7.32 25.56 -6.28
N THR A 72 -6.69 26.41 -7.09
CA THR A 72 -6.89 27.87 -7.09
C THR A 72 -7.89 28.33 -8.14
N ASN A 73 -8.50 27.39 -8.90
CA ASN A 73 -9.38 27.65 -10.05
C ASN A 73 -8.71 28.51 -11.14
N GLN A 74 -7.44 28.24 -11.40
CA GLN A 74 -6.65 28.87 -12.45
C GLN A 74 -6.06 27.79 -13.32
N TYR A 75 -6.59 27.64 -14.52
CA TYR A 75 -6.00 26.77 -15.54
C TYR A 75 -4.55 27.16 -15.75
N THR A 76 -3.67 26.17 -15.76
CA THR A 76 -2.24 26.35 -16.07
C THR A 76 -1.90 25.46 -17.27
N GLU A 77 -1.16 25.99 -18.24
CA GLU A 77 -0.66 25.20 -19.38
C GLU A 77 0.28 24.07 -18.93
N ASN A 78 0.82 24.20 -17.73
CA ASN A 78 1.64 23.19 -17.06
C ASN A 78 0.87 22.60 -15.88
N PHE A 79 0.73 21.29 -15.86
CA PHE A 79 0.11 20.59 -14.74
C PHE A 79 0.80 20.88 -13.41
N THR A 80 -0.01 20.93 -12.37
CA THR A 80 0.46 20.98 -10.98
C THR A 80 0.67 19.58 -10.46
N PHE A 81 1.85 19.33 -9.91
CA PHE A 81 2.28 18.01 -9.45
C PHE A 81 2.53 18.02 -7.95
N LEU A 82 1.91 17.08 -7.23
CA LEU A 82 2.38 16.60 -5.94
C LEU A 82 3.18 15.33 -6.21
N PHE A 83 4.46 15.27 -5.85
CA PHE A 83 5.30 14.14 -6.19
C PHE A 83 6.24 13.70 -5.08
N LYS A 84 6.68 12.44 -5.19
CA LYS A 84 7.67 11.84 -4.33
C LYS A 84 8.54 10.87 -5.12
N LYS A 85 9.85 10.91 -4.82
CA LYS A 85 10.78 9.87 -5.27
C LYS A 85 10.43 8.53 -4.62
N ILE A 86 10.44 7.47 -5.41
CA ILE A 86 10.23 6.11 -4.95
C ILE A 86 11.42 5.22 -5.29
N PRO A 87 11.65 4.12 -4.55
CA PRO A 87 12.72 3.18 -4.86
C PRO A 87 12.56 2.53 -6.23
N GLU A 88 13.67 2.29 -6.89
CA GLU A 88 13.72 1.56 -8.17
C GLU A 88 13.68 0.05 -7.91
N TYR A 89 12.60 -0.60 -8.34
CA TYR A 89 12.44 -2.05 -8.25
C TYR A 89 12.36 -2.68 -9.64
N ASN A 90 12.80 -3.91 -9.77
CA ASN A 90 12.66 -4.67 -11.01
C ASN A 90 11.19 -4.98 -11.31
N ARG A 91 10.46 -5.35 -10.27
CA ARG A 91 9.01 -5.52 -10.30
C ARG A 91 8.40 -4.65 -9.21
N LEU A 92 7.75 -3.59 -9.64
CA LEU A 92 7.18 -2.55 -8.78
C LEU A 92 5.67 -2.70 -8.71
N SER A 93 5.10 -2.59 -7.51
CA SER A 93 3.67 -2.34 -7.32
C SER A 93 3.48 -1.07 -6.51
N VAL A 94 2.68 -0.14 -7.03
CA VAL A 94 2.26 1.07 -6.31
C VAL A 94 0.75 1.13 -6.31
N SER A 95 0.16 1.35 -5.14
CA SER A 95 -1.27 1.62 -5.00
C SER A 95 -1.51 2.87 -4.17
N ALA A 96 -2.66 3.52 -4.39
CA ALA A 96 -3.15 4.63 -3.59
C ALA A 96 -4.68 4.63 -3.59
N ASP A 97 -5.25 5.13 -2.52
CA ASP A 97 -6.66 5.49 -2.48
C ASP A 97 -6.81 6.97 -2.85
N VAL A 98 -7.70 7.26 -3.81
CA VAL A 98 -7.96 8.62 -4.26
C VAL A 98 -9.45 8.93 -4.22
N LYS A 99 -9.79 10.20 -3.97
CA LYS A 99 -11.17 10.68 -3.94
C LYS A 99 -11.25 12.06 -4.58
N LEU A 100 -12.18 12.21 -5.51
CA LEU A 100 -12.54 13.49 -6.11
C LEU A 100 -13.93 13.86 -5.60
N GLU A 101 -14.07 15.05 -5.01
CA GLU A 101 -15.33 15.44 -4.38
C GLU A 101 -16.39 15.90 -5.36
N LYS A 102 -15.98 16.38 -6.53
CA LYS A 102 -16.86 16.93 -7.56
C LYS A 102 -16.44 16.50 -8.95
N LEU A 103 -17.41 16.41 -9.85
CA LEU A 103 -17.17 16.43 -11.28
C LEU A 103 -17.18 17.91 -11.70
N ASP A 104 -16.02 18.42 -12.05
CA ASP A 104 -15.79 19.85 -12.35
C ASP A 104 -14.97 20.02 -13.64
N SER A 105 -14.33 21.17 -13.85
CA SER A 105 -13.60 21.48 -15.05
C SER A 105 -12.18 20.92 -15.11
N SER A 106 -11.69 20.29 -14.04
CA SER A 106 -10.31 19.78 -13.99
C SER A 106 -10.16 18.37 -14.56
N ASP A 107 -9.05 18.18 -15.23
CA ASP A 107 -8.49 16.86 -15.54
C ASP A 107 -7.47 16.46 -14.46
N TYR A 108 -7.58 15.23 -14.00
CA TYR A 108 -6.72 14.69 -12.95
C TYR A 108 -5.98 13.46 -13.44
N TYR A 109 -4.66 13.45 -13.27
CA TYR A 109 -3.76 12.33 -13.62
C TYR A 109 -3.19 11.77 -12.33
N LEU A 110 -3.86 10.74 -11.80
CA LEU A 110 -3.61 10.24 -10.46
C LEU A 110 -2.87 8.91 -10.50
N LEU A 111 -2.01 8.70 -9.50
CA LEU A 111 -1.09 7.57 -9.44
C LEU A 111 -0.24 7.47 -10.73
N SER A 112 0.29 8.60 -11.19
CA SER A 112 1.18 8.64 -12.36
C SER A 112 2.59 8.23 -11.96
N LEU A 113 3.14 7.25 -12.68
CA LEU A 113 4.49 6.73 -12.45
C LEU A 113 5.40 7.15 -13.60
N TYR A 114 6.58 7.68 -13.26
CA TYR A 114 7.59 8.11 -14.23
C TYR A 114 8.94 7.46 -13.96
N TYR A 115 9.69 7.28 -15.03
CA TYR A 115 11.13 7.13 -14.98
C TYR A 115 11.77 8.50 -15.21
N ASN A 116 12.40 9.04 -14.18
CA ASN A 116 13.13 10.29 -14.24
C ASN A 116 14.63 10.01 -14.35
N ASN A 117 15.19 10.32 -15.49
CA ASN A 117 16.61 10.24 -15.75
C ASN A 117 17.23 11.64 -15.84
N ASN A 118 17.71 12.16 -14.70
CA ASN A 118 18.35 13.48 -14.61
C ASN A 118 17.53 14.62 -15.24
N GLY A 119 16.22 14.65 -14.95
CA GLY A 119 15.31 15.68 -15.45
C GLY A 119 14.60 15.34 -16.76
N ASN A 120 14.96 14.22 -17.40
CA ASN A 120 14.19 13.68 -18.51
C ASN A 120 13.14 12.69 -17.97
N TYR A 121 11.86 13.02 -18.15
CA TYR A 121 10.75 12.23 -17.64
C TYR A 121 10.18 11.36 -18.75
N PHE A 122 10.02 10.06 -18.46
CA PHE A 122 9.37 9.09 -19.33
C PHE A 122 8.19 8.48 -18.57
N TRP A 123 7.00 8.66 -19.09
CA TRP A 123 5.78 8.20 -18.44
C TRP A 123 5.63 6.69 -18.53
N ALA A 124 5.52 6.02 -17.39
CA ALA A 124 5.29 4.58 -17.32
C ALA A 124 3.79 4.25 -17.37
N GLY A 125 2.96 5.06 -16.75
CA GLY A 125 1.50 4.93 -16.75
C GLY A 125 0.84 5.63 -15.57
N GLY A 126 -0.49 5.79 -15.67
CA GLY A 126 -1.32 6.46 -14.68
C GLY A 126 -2.81 6.23 -14.91
N PHE A 127 -3.63 6.85 -14.09
CA PHE A 127 -5.08 6.90 -14.24
C PHE A 127 -5.53 8.34 -14.50
N ASN A 128 -6.34 8.54 -15.54
CA ASN A 128 -6.81 9.86 -15.95
C ASN A 128 -8.31 9.98 -15.65
N PHE A 129 -8.65 10.85 -14.71
CA PHE A 129 -10.02 11.22 -14.36
C PHE A 129 -10.35 12.53 -15.06
N MET A 130 -11.08 12.45 -16.16
CA MET A 130 -11.33 13.60 -17.05
C MET A 130 -12.53 14.42 -16.56
N PHE A 131 -12.52 15.71 -16.83
CA PHE A 131 -13.64 16.63 -16.58
C PHE A 131 -14.95 16.17 -17.23
N SER A 132 -14.84 15.40 -18.33
CA SER A 132 -15.98 14.80 -19.01
C SER A 132 -16.66 13.67 -18.25
N GLY A 133 -16.14 13.29 -17.07
CA GLY A 133 -16.58 12.12 -16.28
C GLY A 133 -15.99 10.80 -16.75
N LYS A 134 -15.11 10.79 -17.75
CA LYS A 134 -14.44 9.59 -18.23
C LYS A 134 -13.24 9.23 -17.38
N LEU A 135 -13.00 7.93 -17.26
CA LEU A 135 -11.85 7.35 -16.57
C LEU A 135 -11.03 6.51 -17.54
N TYR A 136 -9.72 6.72 -17.55
CA TYR A 136 -8.80 5.94 -18.37
C TYR A 136 -7.67 5.36 -17.55
N ALA A 137 -7.20 4.16 -17.95
CA ALA A 137 -5.86 3.69 -17.65
C ALA A 137 -4.97 4.03 -18.86
N ASP A 138 -3.85 4.70 -18.65
CA ASP A 138 -3.13 5.34 -19.74
C ASP A 138 -1.60 5.28 -19.56
N SER A 139 -0.87 5.27 -20.66
CA SER A 139 0.59 5.30 -20.73
C SER A 139 1.05 5.90 -22.06
N ASP A 140 2.34 6.17 -22.24
CA ASP A 140 2.91 6.64 -23.52
C ASP A 140 2.61 5.70 -24.71
N VAL A 141 2.24 4.46 -24.45
CA VAL A 141 2.12 3.41 -25.48
C VAL A 141 0.68 3.09 -25.82
N ASN A 142 -0.20 3.10 -24.82
CA ASN A 142 -1.58 2.64 -24.98
C ASN A 142 -2.48 3.19 -23.87
N PHE A 143 -3.77 3.39 -24.19
CA PHE A 143 -4.79 3.76 -23.22
C PHE A 143 -6.01 2.85 -23.31
N LYS A 144 -6.75 2.77 -22.21
CA LYS A 144 -7.98 2.01 -22.09
C LYS A 144 -9.07 2.84 -21.45
N ASP A 145 -10.20 3.02 -22.14
CA ASP A 145 -11.43 3.57 -21.56
C ASP A 145 -11.99 2.57 -20.52
N LEU A 146 -12.07 3.00 -19.27
CA LEU A 146 -12.60 2.23 -18.14
C LEU A 146 -14.07 2.60 -17.83
N GLY A 147 -14.67 3.45 -18.63
CA GLY A 147 -16.03 3.96 -18.43
C GLY A 147 -16.04 5.33 -17.76
N SER A 148 -16.95 5.50 -16.80
CA SER A 148 -17.13 6.78 -16.13
C SER A 148 -16.80 6.68 -14.64
N TRP A 149 -16.25 7.76 -14.08
CA TRP A 149 -16.07 7.91 -12.66
C TRP A 149 -17.21 8.74 -12.04
N SER A 150 -17.39 8.62 -10.74
CA SER A 150 -18.39 9.37 -9.98
C SER A 150 -17.72 10.07 -8.80
N PRO A 151 -18.09 11.34 -8.52
CA PRO A 151 -17.54 12.08 -7.39
C PRO A 151 -17.98 11.52 -6.05
N GLY A 152 -17.27 11.90 -5.00
CA GLY A 152 -17.60 11.63 -3.61
C GLY A 152 -17.26 10.22 -3.11
N GLN A 153 -16.71 9.34 -3.94
CA GLN A 153 -16.31 7.99 -3.54
C GLN A 153 -14.81 7.77 -3.64
N TRP A 154 -14.30 6.84 -2.85
CA TRP A 154 -12.92 6.40 -2.89
C TRP A 154 -12.69 5.40 -4.01
N TYR A 155 -11.60 5.58 -4.75
CA TYR A 155 -11.09 4.65 -5.75
C TYR A 155 -9.74 4.10 -5.27
N ASN A 156 -9.62 2.78 -5.17
CA ASN A 156 -8.32 2.15 -4.99
C ASN A 156 -7.69 1.95 -6.37
N LEU A 157 -6.62 2.67 -6.63
CA LEU A 157 -5.81 2.58 -7.83
C LEU A 157 -4.57 1.76 -7.54
N ARG A 158 -4.18 0.85 -8.46
CA ARG A 158 -2.92 0.14 -8.35
C ARG A 158 -2.31 -0.07 -9.72
N ILE A 159 -1.00 0.17 -9.81
CA ILE A 159 -0.19 -0.09 -10.99
C ILE A 159 0.90 -1.07 -10.60
N GLU A 160 1.07 -2.13 -11.39
CA GLU A 160 2.17 -3.08 -11.31
C GLU A 160 3.00 -2.98 -12.58
N ILE A 161 4.33 -2.83 -12.44
CA ILE A 161 5.25 -2.75 -13.56
C ILE A 161 6.27 -3.87 -13.45
N ASP A 162 6.36 -4.69 -14.50
CA ASP A 162 7.48 -5.61 -14.72
C ASP A 162 8.47 -4.96 -15.69
N HIS A 163 9.65 -4.58 -15.18
CA HIS A 163 10.70 -3.94 -15.98
C HIS A 163 11.66 -4.97 -16.61
N LEU A 164 11.58 -6.24 -16.23
CA LEU A 164 12.54 -7.28 -16.65
C LEU A 164 12.01 -8.19 -17.72
N ASP A 165 11.04 -9.03 -17.35
CA ASP A 165 10.65 -10.18 -18.17
C ASP A 165 9.51 -9.79 -19.13
N ASP A 166 8.33 -9.57 -18.60
CA ASP A 166 7.15 -9.28 -19.43
C ASP A 166 7.15 -7.86 -20.01
N LYS A 167 7.88 -6.93 -19.38
CA LYS A 167 7.95 -5.51 -19.76
C LYS A 167 6.57 -4.94 -20.02
N ASN A 168 5.71 -5.09 -19.01
CA ASN A 168 4.33 -4.64 -19.06
C ASN A 168 3.94 -3.80 -17.84
N VAL A 169 2.82 -3.11 -18.00
CA VAL A 169 2.14 -2.34 -16.96
C VAL A 169 0.74 -2.91 -16.79
N LYS A 170 0.40 -3.32 -15.57
CA LYS A 170 -0.93 -3.81 -15.21
C LYS A 170 -1.64 -2.78 -14.35
N TYR A 171 -2.88 -2.48 -14.70
CA TYR A 171 -3.71 -1.49 -14.04
C TYR A 171 -4.85 -2.18 -13.30
N TYR A 172 -5.01 -1.85 -12.04
CA TYR A 172 -6.08 -2.39 -11.20
C TYR A 172 -6.91 -1.24 -10.63
N LEU A 173 -8.22 -1.33 -10.81
CA LEU A 173 -9.20 -0.42 -10.23
C LEU A 173 -10.04 -1.19 -9.22
N ASN A 174 -10.07 -0.71 -7.97
CA ASN A 174 -10.78 -1.36 -6.87
C ASN A 174 -10.41 -2.87 -6.76
N ASN A 175 -9.10 -3.16 -6.83
CA ASN A 175 -8.51 -4.50 -6.80
C ASN A 175 -8.84 -5.43 -8.01
N GLN A 176 -9.51 -4.94 -9.04
CA GLN A 176 -9.76 -5.70 -10.27
C GLN A 176 -8.77 -5.30 -11.34
N LEU A 177 -8.14 -6.28 -12.02
CA LEU A 177 -7.31 -6.02 -13.19
C LEU A 177 -8.20 -5.52 -14.33
N VAL A 178 -7.98 -4.28 -14.77
CA VAL A 178 -8.81 -3.61 -15.79
C VAL A 178 -8.08 -3.40 -17.11
N HIS A 179 -6.74 -3.37 -17.09
CA HIS A 179 -5.94 -3.20 -18.29
C HIS A 179 -4.51 -3.76 -18.12
N THR A 180 -3.91 -4.17 -19.23
CA THR A 180 -2.48 -4.47 -19.35
C THR A 180 -1.97 -3.83 -20.63
N SER A 181 -0.90 -3.03 -20.52
CA SER A 181 -0.22 -2.42 -21.66
C SER A 181 1.25 -2.81 -21.71
N PRO A 182 1.90 -2.78 -22.86
CA PRO A 182 3.36 -2.83 -22.92
C PRO A 182 3.98 -1.67 -22.14
N LEU A 183 5.13 -1.89 -21.55
CA LEU A 183 5.93 -0.81 -20.95
C LEU A 183 6.62 -0.01 -22.05
N GLY A 184 6.59 1.32 -21.95
CA GLY A 184 7.29 2.20 -22.88
C GLY A 184 8.80 1.90 -22.95
N SER A 185 9.36 1.81 -24.15
CA SER A 185 10.74 1.36 -24.38
C SER A 185 11.82 2.24 -23.72
N LYS A 186 11.47 3.48 -23.35
CA LYS A 186 12.36 4.44 -22.68
C LYS A 186 12.28 4.35 -21.16
N VAL A 187 11.31 3.64 -20.61
CA VAL A 187 11.13 3.47 -19.16
C VAL A 187 12.04 2.36 -18.66
N MET A 188 13.14 2.73 -17.98
CA MET A 188 14.09 1.75 -17.43
C MET A 188 13.64 1.22 -16.07
N ARG A 189 13.36 2.12 -15.12
CA ARG A 189 12.85 1.85 -13.77
C ARG A 189 12.01 3.03 -13.33
N ALA A 190 10.73 2.84 -13.07
CA ALA A 190 9.90 3.91 -12.50
C ALA A 190 10.44 4.29 -11.11
N ASN A 191 10.67 5.59 -10.89
CA ASN A 191 11.32 6.15 -9.69
C ASN A 191 10.69 7.45 -9.20
N ASP A 192 9.63 7.92 -9.86
CA ASP A 192 8.82 9.08 -9.46
C ASP A 192 7.34 8.69 -9.41
N LEU A 193 6.69 9.00 -8.28
CA LEU A 193 5.25 8.89 -8.07
C LEU A 193 4.65 10.29 -8.06
N ASN A 194 3.68 10.53 -8.93
CA ASN A 194 3.04 11.82 -9.09
C ASN A 194 1.52 11.72 -8.96
N PHE A 195 0.93 12.79 -8.43
CA PHE A 195 -0.49 13.10 -8.47
C PHE A 195 -0.64 14.48 -9.10
N GLU A 196 -1.29 14.56 -10.24
CA GLU A 196 -1.25 15.72 -11.13
C GLU A 196 -2.65 16.23 -11.45
N PHE A 197 -2.81 17.51 -11.68
CA PHE A 197 -4.04 18.13 -12.16
C PHE A 197 -3.77 19.50 -12.84
N ASP A 198 -4.70 19.96 -13.65
CA ASP A 198 -4.60 21.21 -14.39
C ASP A 198 -4.99 22.45 -13.58
N ASN A 199 -5.38 22.28 -12.31
CA ASN A 199 -5.72 23.34 -11.37
C ASN A 199 -6.98 24.18 -11.76
N ASP A 200 -7.91 23.61 -12.53
CA ASP A 200 -9.15 24.28 -12.98
C ASP A 200 -10.42 23.68 -12.34
N GLY A 201 -10.32 23.16 -11.15
CA GLY A 201 -11.45 22.54 -10.44
C GLY A 201 -11.31 22.58 -8.93
N SER A 202 -11.85 21.55 -8.26
CA SER A 202 -11.86 21.51 -6.78
C SER A 202 -10.63 20.86 -6.17
N GLY A 203 -9.90 20.03 -6.92
CA GLY A 203 -8.79 19.22 -6.40
C GLY A 203 -9.21 17.80 -6.03
N PHE A 204 -8.36 17.12 -5.23
CA PHE A 204 -8.52 15.71 -4.91
C PHE A 204 -7.98 15.39 -3.51
N ILE A 205 -8.27 14.18 -3.04
CA ILE A 205 -7.73 13.63 -1.80
C ILE A 205 -6.98 12.35 -2.14
N VAL A 206 -5.81 12.16 -1.52
CA VAL A 206 -5.00 10.93 -1.65
C VAL A 206 -4.63 10.39 -0.28
N ASP A 207 -4.67 9.05 -0.16
CA ASP A 207 -4.36 8.35 1.08
C ASP A 207 -3.88 6.91 0.81
N ASN A 208 -3.45 6.20 1.85
CA ASN A 208 -3.15 4.78 1.86
C ASN A 208 -2.27 4.35 0.67
N ILE A 209 -1.16 5.07 0.47
CA ILE A 209 -0.19 4.75 -0.58
C ILE A 209 0.64 3.55 -0.13
N ILE A 210 0.75 2.53 -0.99
CA ILE A 210 1.56 1.36 -0.72
C ILE A 210 2.50 1.11 -1.89
N ILE A 211 3.80 1.09 -1.60
CA ILE A 211 4.86 0.81 -2.57
C ILE A 211 5.49 -0.54 -2.24
N ARG A 212 5.58 -1.45 -3.19
CA ARG A 212 6.09 -2.81 -2.98
C ARG A 212 7.14 -3.20 -3.99
N ASP A 213 8.18 -3.86 -3.48
CA ASP A 213 9.07 -4.70 -4.27
C ASP A 213 8.43 -6.08 -4.43
N MET A 214 7.93 -6.38 -5.62
CA MET A 214 7.25 -7.66 -5.87
C MET A 214 8.21 -8.84 -5.93
N ASP A 215 9.50 -8.61 -6.19
CA ASP A 215 10.52 -9.67 -6.14
C ASP A 215 10.73 -10.17 -4.71
N GLN A 216 10.70 -9.28 -3.70
CA GLN A 216 10.82 -9.68 -2.29
C GLN A 216 9.57 -10.36 -1.75
N MET A 217 8.39 -10.02 -2.29
CA MET A 217 7.15 -10.72 -1.93
C MET A 217 7.14 -12.17 -2.45
N ALA A 218 7.65 -12.42 -3.65
CA ALA A 218 7.77 -13.76 -4.21
C ALA A 218 8.71 -14.64 -3.39
N VAL A 219 9.79 -14.08 -2.82
CA VAL A 219 10.70 -14.82 -1.93
C VAL A 219 10.04 -15.15 -0.61
N SER A 220 9.19 -14.29 -0.06
CA SER A 220 8.42 -14.59 1.15
C SER A 220 7.34 -15.64 0.93
N ASP A 221 6.76 -15.73 -0.25
CA ASP A 221 5.77 -16.74 -0.60
C ASP A 221 6.42 -18.10 -0.94
N VAL A 222 7.61 -18.11 -1.54
CA VAL A 222 8.40 -19.34 -1.80
C VAL A 222 9.03 -19.87 -0.51
N SER A 223 9.28 -19.01 0.48
CA SER A 223 9.81 -19.42 1.80
C SER A 223 8.73 -19.77 2.83
N ARG A 224 7.45 -19.57 2.54
CA ARG A 224 6.39 -20.13 3.39
C ARG A 224 6.28 -21.62 3.10
N SER A 225 7.04 -22.41 3.87
CA SER A 225 6.69 -23.80 4.01
C SER A 225 5.20 -23.86 4.40
N GLN A 226 4.43 -24.61 3.64
CA GLN A 226 2.99 -24.71 3.93
C GLN A 226 2.81 -25.42 5.26
N ILE A 227 2.67 -24.64 6.34
CA ILE A 227 2.27 -25.19 7.63
C ILE A 227 0.78 -25.48 7.54
N SER A 228 0.41 -26.74 7.63
CA SER A 228 -1.00 -27.16 7.72
C SER A 228 -1.31 -27.69 9.09
N ILE A 229 -2.50 -27.34 9.62
CA ILE A 229 -3.01 -27.83 10.89
C ILE A 229 -4.34 -28.51 10.64
N TYR A 230 -4.45 -29.75 11.09
CA TYR A 230 -5.68 -30.54 10.95
C TYR A 230 -5.86 -31.54 12.09
N PRO A 231 -7.12 -31.98 12.35
CA PRO A 231 -8.37 -31.48 11.80
C PRO A 231 -8.73 -30.08 12.32
N ASN A 232 -9.51 -29.33 11.58
CA ASN A 232 -10.11 -28.08 12.04
C ASN A 232 -11.59 -28.04 11.55
N PRO A 233 -12.57 -28.17 12.45
CA PRO A 233 -12.50 -28.19 13.94
C PRO A 233 -11.88 -29.45 14.54
N ALA A 234 -11.23 -29.29 15.70
CA ALA A 234 -10.53 -30.34 16.44
C ALA A 234 -11.12 -30.59 17.83
N SER A 235 -10.97 -31.82 18.34
CA SER A 235 -11.41 -32.20 19.69
C SER A 235 -10.26 -32.32 20.70
N GLU A 236 -9.32 -33.20 20.48
CA GLU A 236 -8.24 -33.49 21.45
C GLU A 236 -6.85 -33.16 20.91
N PHE A 237 -6.64 -33.37 19.61
CA PHE A 237 -5.33 -33.27 19.00
C PHE A 237 -5.40 -32.44 17.71
N LEU A 238 -4.32 -31.74 17.40
CA LEU A 238 -4.02 -31.09 16.14
C LEU A 238 -2.75 -31.70 15.57
N ASN A 239 -2.79 -32.12 14.30
CA ASN A 239 -1.58 -32.48 13.57
C ASN A 239 -1.02 -31.22 12.93
N ILE A 240 0.28 -31.07 12.98
CA ILE A 240 1.03 -30.00 12.34
C ILE A 240 1.88 -30.65 11.25
N ARG A 241 1.67 -30.27 10.01
CA ARG A 241 2.47 -30.71 8.87
C ARG A 241 3.25 -29.53 8.32
N THR A 242 4.56 -29.67 8.29
CA THR A 242 5.51 -28.71 7.71
C THR A 242 6.80 -29.44 7.37
N ASP A 243 7.53 -28.96 6.38
CA ASP A 243 8.87 -29.44 6.05
C ASP A 243 9.96 -28.71 6.87
N ASP A 244 9.60 -27.64 7.59
CA ASP A 244 10.52 -26.87 8.40
C ASP A 244 10.63 -27.39 9.81
N LYS A 245 11.75 -27.10 10.46
CA LYS A 245 11.99 -27.47 11.86
C LYS A 245 11.21 -26.55 12.80
N ILE A 246 10.19 -27.11 13.49
CA ILE A 246 9.41 -26.37 14.48
C ILE A 246 10.30 -26.07 15.70
N LYS A 247 10.34 -24.82 16.11
CA LYS A 247 11.01 -24.34 17.34
C LYS A 247 10.04 -24.27 18.52
N SER A 248 8.87 -23.66 18.26
CA SER A 248 7.83 -23.51 19.27
C SER A 248 6.42 -23.45 18.67
N VAL A 249 5.43 -23.84 19.47
CA VAL A 249 4.00 -23.67 19.15
C VAL A 249 3.33 -22.95 20.31
N ARG A 250 2.65 -21.84 20.04
CA ARG A 250 1.93 -21.03 21.03
C ARG A 250 0.46 -20.97 20.67
N ILE A 251 -0.42 -21.18 21.66
CA ILE A 251 -1.86 -21.07 21.49
C ILE A 251 -2.36 -19.86 22.25
N TYR A 252 -3.16 -19.03 21.58
CA TYR A 252 -3.81 -17.86 22.14
C TYR A 252 -5.33 -18.02 22.09
N SER A 253 -6.02 -17.55 23.13
CA SER A 253 -7.48 -17.46 23.14
C SER A 253 -7.96 -16.40 22.14
N ALA A 254 -9.28 -16.34 21.88
CA ALA A 254 -9.89 -15.31 21.05
C ALA A 254 -9.67 -13.88 21.56
N THR A 255 -9.35 -13.73 22.87
CA THR A 255 -9.02 -12.44 23.49
C THR A 255 -7.54 -12.10 23.47
N GLY A 256 -6.72 -12.93 22.79
CA GLY A 256 -5.26 -12.71 22.65
C GLY A 256 -4.42 -13.21 23.83
N ASN A 257 -5.01 -13.84 24.85
CA ASN A 257 -4.25 -14.37 25.98
C ASN A 257 -3.54 -15.68 25.59
N LEU A 258 -2.26 -15.79 25.94
CA LEU A 258 -1.49 -17.04 25.78
C LEU A 258 -2.05 -18.11 26.72
N VAL A 259 -2.51 -19.25 26.16
CA VAL A 259 -3.11 -20.34 26.93
C VAL A 259 -2.26 -21.59 26.94
N LYS A 260 -1.35 -21.75 25.98
CA LYS A 260 -0.43 -22.90 25.93
C LYS A 260 0.83 -22.57 25.13
N THR A 261 1.97 -23.10 25.55
CA THR A 261 3.24 -23.10 24.82
C THR A 261 3.85 -24.48 24.85
N GLU A 262 4.30 -24.93 23.67
CA GLU A 262 5.10 -26.17 23.54
C GLU A 262 6.37 -25.81 22.76
N ASN A 263 7.51 -26.34 23.18
CA ASN A 263 8.82 -26.14 22.57
C ASN A 263 9.35 -27.42 21.93
N GLY A 264 10.09 -27.27 20.83
CA GLY A 264 10.72 -28.39 20.13
C GLY A 264 9.92 -28.89 18.94
N HIS A 265 10.40 -29.97 18.32
CA HIS A 265 9.80 -30.55 17.12
C HIS A 265 8.53 -31.32 17.46
N LEU A 266 7.38 -30.74 17.14
CA LEU A 266 6.05 -31.30 17.40
C LEU A 266 5.29 -31.51 16.10
N SER A 267 4.93 -32.75 15.82
CA SER A 267 3.99 -33.10 14.74
C SER A 267 2.53 -33.20 15.21
N ILE A 268 2.33 -33.35 16.53
CA ILE A 268 1.00 -33.46 17.14
C ILE A 268 0.95 -32.59 18.40
N LEU A 269 -0.08 -31.76 18.48
CA LEU A 269 -0.34 -30.83 19.57
C LEU A 269 -1.60 -31.28 20.33
N ASN A 270 -1.45 -31.60 21.62
CA ASN A 270 -2.59 -31.96 22.47
C ASN A 270 -3.32 -30.68 22.92
N ILE A 271 -4.60 -30.60 22.64
CA ILE A 271 -5.50 -29.48 23.01
C ILE A 271 -6.71 -29.96 23.86
N ALA A 272 -6.68 -31.19 24.38
CA ALA A 272 -7.78 -31.77 25.14
C ALA A 272 -8.20 -30.91 26.36
N SER A 273 -7.23 -30.28 27.02
CA SER A 273 -7.48 -29.43 28.21
C SER A 273 -8.06 -28.05 27.90
N LEU A 274 -8.09 -27.64 26.60
CA LEU A 274 -8.61 -26.33 26.24
C LEU A 274 -10.14 -26.33 26.20
N PRO A 275 -10.83 -25.31 26.72
CA PRO A 275 -12.25 -25.11 26.56
C PRO A 275 -12.67 -25.06 25.09
N LYS A 276 -13.94 -25.36 24.82
CA LYS A 276 -14.52 -25.18 23.47
C LYS A 276 -14.44 -23.70 23.06
N GLY A 277 -14.04 -23.42 21.82
CA GLY A 277 -13.92 -22.04 21.33
C GLY A 277 -12.98 -21.87 20.16
N ASN A 278 -12.76 -20.60 19.81
CA ASN A 278 -11.81 -20.20 18.76
C ASN A 278 -10.45 -19.88 19.38
N TYR A 279 -9.39 -20.33 18.73
CA TYR A 279 -8.00 -20.10 19.14
C TYR A 279 -7.14 -19.72 17.94
N MET A 280 -6.06 -18.99 18.24
CA MET A 280 -4.99 -18.71 17.27
C MET A 280 -3.77 -19.55 17.66
N VAL A 281 -3.27 -20.34 16.73
CA VAL A 281 -2.07 -21.18 16.93
C VAL A 281 -0.95 -20.58 16.11
N THR A 282 0.08 -20.08 16.80
CA THR A 282 1.30 -19.55 16.17
C THR A 282 2.38 -20.63 16.22
N ILE A 283 2.89 -21.01 15.07
CA ILE A 283 3.97 -21.99 14.91
C ILE A 283 5.21 -21.23 14.47
N GLU A 284 6.27 -21.36 15.25
CA GLU A 284 7.58 -20.79 14.96
C GLU A 284 8.50 -21.87 14.43
N THR A 285 9.13 -21.63 13.28
CA THR A 285 10.08 -22.55 12.65
C THR A 285 11.45 -21.91 12.51
N ASP A 286 12.42 -22.63 11.97
CA ASP A 286 13.73 -22.10 11.63
C ASP A 286 13.71 -21.08 10.48
N LYS A 287 12.61 -21.04 9.68
CA LYS A 287 12.43 -20.12 8.55
C LYS A 287 11.42 -19.00 8.80
N GLY A 288 10.74 -18.97 9.94
CA GLY A 288 9.78 -17.92 10.27
C GLY A 288 8.65 -18.39 11.18
N SER A 289 7.57 -17.61 11.26
CA SER A 289 6.40 -17.94 12.05
C SER A 289 5.11 -17.81 11.24
N GLU A 290 4.16 -18.72 11.49
CA GLU A 290 2.83 -18.67 10.87
C GLU A 290 1.75 -18.84 11.93
N THR A 291 0.63 -18.10 11.79
CA THR A 291 -0.51 -18.16 12.71
C THR A 291 -1.75 -18.67 11.97
N LYS A 292 -2.38 -19.71 12.53
CA LYS A 292 -3.61 -20.31 12.01
C LYS A 292 -4.73 -20.22 13.03
N LYS A 293 -5.95 -19.96 12.55
CA LYS A 293 -7.17 -20.05 13.37
C LYS A 293 -7.64 -21.50 13.45
N ILE A 294 -7.96 -21.95 14.64
CA ILE A 294 -8.58 -23.27 14.89
C ILE A 294 -9.87 -23.12 15.68
N ILE A 295 -10.73 -24.12 15.55
CA ILE A 295 -11.99 -24.27 16.30
C ILE A 295 -11.86 -25.53 17.17
N LYS A 296 -11.93 -25.36 18.49
CA LYS A 296 -11.99 -26.46 19.48
C LYS A 296 -13.46 -26.82 19.71
N LYS A 297 -13.79 -28.12 19.50
CA LYS A 297 -15.13 -28.70 19.74
C LYS A 297 -15.35 -29.07 21.20
#